data_22035c27ac282d4dfdcbbf136459fd63
#
_entry.id   22035c27ac282d4dfdcbbf136459fd63
#
_cell.length_a   1.000
_cell.length_b   1.000
_cell.length_c   1.000
_cell.angle_alpha   90.00
_cell.angle_beta   90.00
_cell.angle_gamma   90.00
#
_symmetry.space_group_name_H-M   'P 1'
#
loop_
_entity.id
_entity.type
_entity.pdbx_description
1 polymer ?
#
loop_
_entity_poly.entity_id
_entity_poly.type
_entity_poly.pdbx_seq_one_letter_code
_entity_poly.pdbx_strand_id
1 'polypeptide(L)'
;MTMRIAACVAAIAVSASFLLEAQVKSFRPVTEAMLRNPAPGDWLNWRRTDNAWGYSPLDQITRQNVGQLQLAWSWSMDDTGSQQATPLVYDGIMYLPNPRGVIQALDAATGDLIWEYRPGATPPPAPAAARPSGGEQTDIPRLSQRPATGGGDTGRGIQRNLAIFGDKIFGTTNDAHIVALDARTGRLAWDVKVADEKLGYEYTSGPIVVRGKVIAGMTGCSRYKEDVCFISGHDAATGKELWRTSTVARPDEPGGDSWGELPLMFRAGSDAWIPGSYDPDANLVYWGTAQAKPWARVVRGTDGAALYTNSTLALDPDLSLIHI
;
A
#
# COMPACT_ATOMS: atom_id res chain seq x y z
N MET A 1 34.45 6.05 75.71
CA MET A 1 33.88 4.96 74.89
C MET A 1 32.79 5.58 74.07
N THR A 2 33.16 6.08 72.91
CA THR A 2 32.27 6.82 71.96
C THR A 2 32.18 6.10 70.64
N MET A 3 31.04 5.52 70.36
CA MET A 3 30.72 4.74 69.21
C MET A 3 30.31 5.73 68.08
N ARG A 4 31.10 5.77 67.02
CA ARG A 4 30.79 6.53 65.79
C ARG A 4 29.94 5.67 64.87
N ILE A 5 28.68 6.13 64.65
CA ILE A 5 27.78 5.54 63.67
C ILE A 5 28.13 6.17 62.33
N ALA A 6 28.60 5.34 61.40
CA ALA A 6 28.82 5.73 60.03
C ALA A 6 27.49 5.52 59.23
N ALA A 7 26.91 6.61 58.78
CA ALA A 7 25.74 6.55 57.89
C ALA A 7 26.21 6.33 56.45
N CYS A 8 25.90 5.18 55.88
CA CYS A 8 26.05 4.92 54.42
C CYS A 8 24.88 5.58 53.69
N VAL A 9 25.14 6.65 52.99
CA VAL A 9 24.20 7.21 52.01
C VAL A 9 24.37 6.41 50.71
N ALA A 10 23.41 5.55 50.40
CA ALA A 10 23.31 4.88 49.12
C ALA A 10 22.73 5.86 48.11
N ALA A 11 23.57 6.36 47.21
CA ALA A 11 23.13 7.12 46.04
C ALA A 11 22.51 6.15 45.03
N ILE A 12 21.18 6.16 44.89
CA ILE A 12 20.49 5.48 43.84
C ILE A 12 20.64 6.34 42.58
N ALA A 13 21.57 5.96 41.72
CA ALA A 13 21.66 6.51 40.35
C ALA A 13 20.48 5.97 39.53
N VAL A 14 19.45 6.78 39.40
CA VAL A 14 18.37 6.53 38.42
C VAL A 14 18.95 6.76 37.03
N SER A 15 19.41 5.68 36.41
CA SER A 15 19.77 5.70 34.98
C SER A 15 18.46 5.86 34.17
N ALA A 16 18.10 7.09 33.86
CA ALA A 16 17.10 7.37 32.85
C ALA A 16 17.68 6.93 31.50
N SER A 17 17.40 5.70 31.09
CA SER A 17 17.63 5.25 29.74
C SER A 17 16.70 6.04 28.82
N PHE A 18 17.22 7.11 28.21
CA PHE A 18 16.57 7.74 27.08
C PHE A 18 16.57 6.70 25.95
N LEU A 19 15.44 6.04 25.76
CA LEU A 19 15.17 5.30 24.54
C LEU A 19 15.21 6.33 23.40
N LEU A 20 16.33 6.37 22.66
CA LEU A 20 16.38 7.08 21.40
C LEU A 20 15.41 6.34 20.48
N GLU A 21 14.19 6.83 20.38
CA GLU A 21 13.31 6.43 19.29
C GLU A 21 14.05 6.80 18.00
N ALA A 22 14.30 5.82 17.14
CA ALA A 22 14.77 6.06 15.79
C ALA A 22 13.63 6.73 15.01
N GLN A 23 13.43 8.01 15.28
CA GLN A 23 12.47 8.85 14.56
C GLN A 23 13.20 9.55 13.41
N VAL A 24 12.53 9.63 12.30
CA VAL A 24 12.89 10.56 11.22
C VAL A 24 12.94 11.96 11.82
N LYS A 25 14.15 12.51 11.99
CA LYS A 25 14.40 13.73 12.80
C LYS A 25 13.72 14.98 12.26
N SER A 26 13.42 15.02 10.95
CA SER A 26 12.66 16.09 10.32
C SER A 26 11.89 15.51 9.14
N PHE A 27 10.56 15.49 9.21
CA PHE A 27 9.72 15.05 8.11
C PHE A 27 8.95 16.26 7.57
N ARG A 28 9.12 16.56 6.29
CA ARG A 28 8.34 17.56 5.60
C ARG A 28 7.12 16.89 4.96
N PRO A 29 5.89 17.34 5.27
CA PRO A 29 4.68 16.77 4.67
C PRO A 29 4.75 16.80 3.13
N VAL A 30 4.41 15.68 2.50
CA VAL A 30 4.37 15.54 1.05
C VAL A 30 3.14 16.25 0.50
N THR A 31 3.34 17.10 -0.51
CA THR A 31 2.29 17.89 -1.14
C THR A 31 1.98 17.38 -2.56
N GLU A 32 0.85 17.80 -3.13
CA GLU A 32 0.49 17.51 -4.52
C GLU A 32 1.59 17.97 -5.51
N ALA A 33 2.18 19.14 -5.25
CA ALA A 33 3.27 19.64 -6.08
C ALA A 33 4.51 18.72 -6.07
N MET A 34 4.78 18.08 -4.94
CA MET A 34 5.87 17.11 -4.81
C MET A 34 5.54 15.77 -5.49
N LEU A 35 4.29 15.31 -5.42
CA LEU A 35 3.84 14.11 -6.15
C LEU A 35 3.95 14.31 -7.66
N ARG A 36 3.58 15.48 -8.15
CA ARG A 36 3.66 15.85 -9.57
C ARG A 36 5.11 15.98 -10.05
N ASN A 37 5.97 16.59 -9.24
CA ASN A 37 7.37 16.82 -9.58
C ASN A 37 8.28 16.54 -8.37
N PRO A 38 8.55 15.26 -8.07
CA PRO A 38 9.41 14.88 -6.96
C PRO A 38 10.86 15.30 -7.18
N ALA A 39 11.59 15.54 -6.09
CA ALA A 39 13.03 15.78 -6.16
C ALA A 39 13.75 14.61 -6.86
N PRO A 40 14.90 14.82 -7.49
CA PRO A 40 15.57 13.78 -8.29
C PRO A 40 15.78 12.45 -7.57
N GLY A 41 16.10 12.48 -6.27
CA GLY A 41 16.30 11.29 -5.43
C GLY A 41 15.03 10.67 -4.85
N ASP A 42 13.89 11.36 -4.97
CA ASP A 42 12.63 10.90 -4.39
C ASP A 42 11.82 10.05 -5.39
N TRP A 43 11.13 9.04 -4.85
CA TRP A 43 10.24 8.15 -5.58
C TRP A 43 8.89 8.07 -4.84
N LEU A 44 7.98 9.04 -5.12
CA LEU A 44 6.80 9.30 -4.31
C LEU A 44 5.53 8.57 -4.77
N ASN A 45 5.53 8.00 -5.96
CA ASN A 45 4.47 7.18 -6.51
C ASN A 45 5.00 5.81 -6.92
N TRP A 46 4.13 4.84 -7.17
CA TRP A 46 4.52 3.48 -7.55
C TRP A 46 5.43 3.45 -8.79
N ARG A 47 5.36 4.46 -9.65
CA ARG A 47 6.29 4.69 -10.77
C ARG A 47 6.84 6.11 -10.79
N ARG A 48 7.16 6.63 -9.63
CA ARG A 48 7.79 7.91 -9.32
C ARG A 48 6.88 9.13 -9.44
N THR A 49 6.18 9.33 -10.54
CA THR A 49 5.37 10.51 -10.85
C THR A 49 3.92 10.13 -11.11
N ASP A 50 3.00 11.09 -11.08
CA ASP A 50 1.55 10.88 -11.27
C ASP A 50 1.23 10.19 -12.60
N ASN A 51 2.00 10.48 -13.66
CA ASN A 51 1.84 9.88 -14.98
C ASN A 51 2.43 8.44 -15.09
N ALA A 52 2.98 7.91 -14.01
CA ALA A 52 3.50 6.55 -13.92
C ALA A 52 4.56 6.18 -14.97
N TRP A 53 5.44 7.10 -15.37
CA TRP A 53 6.48 6.83 -16.38
C TRP A 53 7.59 5.91 -15.89
N GLY A 54 7.87 5.90 -14.58
CA GLY A 54 8.92 5.05 -14.00
C GLY A 54 10.32 5.47 -14.43
N TYR A 55 10.53 6.76 -14.68
CA TYR A 55 11.81 7.32 -15.10
C TYR A 55 12.52 7.99 -13.93
N SER A 56 13.79 7.65 -13.72
CA SER A 56 14.69 8.34 -12.78
C SER A 56 15.53 9.39 -13.53
N PRO A 57 15.56 10.64 -13.07
CA PRO A 57 16.42 11.65 -13.66
C PRO A 57 17.86 11.57 -13.15
N LEU A 58 18.19 10.64 -12.25
CA LEU A 58 19.54 10.45 -11.73
C LEU A 58 20.46 9.91 -12.82
N ASP A 59 21.69 10.41 -12.87
CA ASP A 59 22.70 10.12 -13.89
C ASP A 59 24.03 9.59 -13.32
N GLN A 60 24.09 9.31 -12.02
CA GLN A 60 25.28 8.78 -11.36
C GLN A 60 25.68 7.39 -11.89
N ILE A 61 24.70 6.59 -12.32
CA ILE A 61 24.95 5.28 -12.92
C ILE A 61 24.92 5.43 -14.43
N THR A 62 26.04 5.12 -15.06
CA THR A 62 26.24 5.27 -16.51
C THR A 62 26.71 3.95 -17.11
N ARG A 63 26.75 3.87 -18.46
CA ARG A 63 27.32 2.71 -19.17
C ARG A 63 28.79 2.46 -18.81
N GLN A 64 29.52 3.51 -18.43
CA GLN A 64 30.94 3.44 -18.10
C GLN A 64 31.21 2.90 -16.71
N ASN A 65 30.30 3.13 -15.75
CA ASN A 65 30.52 2.74 -14.35
C ASN A 65 29.58 1.67 -13.83
N VAL A 66 28.55 1.25 -14.58
CA VAL A 66 27.59 0.22 -14.14
C VAL A 66 28.27 -1.09 -13.74
N GLY A 67 29.37 -1.46 -14.39
CA GLY A 67 30.15 -2.67 -14.04
C GLY A 67 30.91 -2.56 -12.72
N GLN A 68 30.95 -1.39 -12.08
CA GLN A 68 31.59 -1.14 -10.80
C GLN A 68 30.60 -1.12 -9.62
N LEU A 69 29.30 -1.35 -9.88
CA LEU A 69 28.30 -1.41 -8.84
C LEU A 69 28.61 -2.54 -7.86
N GLN A 70 28.46 -2.25 -6.57
CA GLN A 70 28.63 -3.18 -5.48
C GLN A 70 27.37 -3.24 -4.64
N LEU A 71 27.11 -4.40 -4.02
CA LEU A 71 26.03 -4.55 -3.06
C LEU A 71 26.33 -3.71 -1.82
N ALA A 72 25.51 -2.68 -1.54
CA ALA A 72 25.64 -1.85 -0.36
C ALA A 72 25.03 -2.54 0.89
N TRP A 73 23.84 -3.09 0.74
CA TRP A 73 23.13 -3.83 1.79
C TRP A 73 22.08 -4.76 1.16
N SER A 74 21.54 -5.65 1.97
CA SER A 74 20.43 -6.53 1.60
C SER A 74 19.43 -6.61 2.74
N TRP A 75 18.15 -6.72 2.39
CA TRP A 75 17.04 -6.84 3.36
C TRP A 75 16.26 -8.12 3.09
N SER A 76 16.00 -8.89 4.14
CA SER A 76 15.15 -10.09 4.04
C SER A 76 13.69 -9.69 4.20
N MET A 77 12.90 -9.88 3.16
CA MET A 77 11.44 -9.70 3.23
C MET A 77 10.83 -10.73 4.18
N ASP A 78 9.76 -10.36 4.87
CA ASP A 78 9.18 -11.15 5.96
C ASP A 78 8.35 -12.36 5.52
N ASP A 79 8.12 -12.54 4.22
CA ASP A 79 7.30 -13.63 3.68
C ASP A 79 7.96 -14.27 2.45
N THR A 80 7.73 -15.58 2.31
CA THR A 80 8.15 -16.37 1.16
C THR A 80 7.19 -16.30 -0.02
N GLY A 81 6.11 -15.52 0.09
CA GLY A 81 5.12 -15.32 -0.97
C GLY A 81 5.66 -14.59 -2.20
N SER A 82 4.83 -14.42 -3.21
CA SER A 82 5.19 -13.70 -4.43
C SER A 82 5.49 -12.22 -4.13
N GLN A 83 6.70 -11.78 -4.46
CA GLN A 83 7.16 -10.42 -4.26
C GLN A 83 7.02 -9.63 -5.57
N GLN A 84 6.22 -8.56 -5.55
CA GLN A 84 6.02 -7.65 -6.66
C GLN A 84 6.09 -6.19 -6.20
N ALA A 85 6.81 -5.98 -5.10
CA ALA A 85 6.87 -4.71 -4.40
C ALA A 85 7.63 -3.64 -5.19
N THR A 86 7.05 -2.44 -5.23
CA THR A 86 7.75 -1.21 -5.63
C THR A 86 7.81 -0.33 -4.40
N PRO A 87 9.00 -0.09 -3.83
CA PRO A 87 9.13 0.78 -2.68
C PRO A 87 8.92 2.25 -3.05
N LEU A 88 8.48 3.05 -2.07
CA LEU A 88 8.61 4.50 -2.14
C LEU A 88 9.95 4.91 -1.52
N VAL A 89 10.50 6.01 -2.00
CA VAL A 89 11.68 6.65 -1.38
C VAL A 89 11.37 8.13 -1.19
N TYR A 90 11.51 8.59 0.04
CA TYR A 90 11.34 9.99 0.39
C TYR A 90 12.35 10.42 1.45
N ASP A 91 13.12 11.46 1.16
CA ASP A 91 14.11 12.06 2.08
C ASP A 91 15.04 11.02 2.74
N GLY A 92 15.55 10.08 1.93
CA GLY A 92 16.44 9.01 2.37
C GLY A 92 15.77 7.83 3.08
N ILE A 93 14.45 7.83 3.23
CA ILE A 93 13.69 6.70 3.81
C ILE A 93 13.07 5.88 2.67
N MET A 94 13.27 4.57 2.72
CA MET A 94 12.59 3.61 1.85
C MET A 94 11.39 2.99 2.56
N TYR A 95 10.19 3.18 2.02
CA TYR A 95 8.97 2.53 2.51
C TYR A 95 8.68 1.32 1.65
N LEU A 96 8.70 0.14 2.25
CA LEU A 96 8.66 -1.14 1.56
C LEU A 96 7.35 -1.88 1.86
N PRO A 97 6.48 -2.10 0.86
CA PRO A 97 5.35 -2.99 1.03
C PRO A 97 5.83 -4.44 1.05
N ASN A 98 5.35 -5.20 2.02
CA ASN A 98 5.55 -6.64 2.10
C ASN A 98 4.23 -7.37 1.91
N PRO A 99 4.24 -8.66 1.59
CA PRO A 99 3.03 -9.47 1.56
C PRO A 99 2.21 -9.36 2.86
N ARG A 100 0.91 -9.59 2.73
CA ARG A 100 -0.05 -9.57 3.83
C ARG A 100 -0.21 -8.21 4.54
N GLY A 101 0.11 -7.12 3.84
CA GLY A 101 -0.08 -5.76 4.37
C GLY A 101 0.96 -5.31 5.39
N VAL A 102 2.05 -6.05 5.56
CA VAL A 102 3.18 -5.58 6.36
C VAL A 102 3.88 -4.44 5.64
N ILE A 103 4.18 -3.36 6.36
CA ILE A 103 4.86 -2.18 5.81
C ILE A 103 6.09 -1.88 6.67
N GLN A 104 7.22 -1.66 6.02
CA GLN A 104 8.49 -1.37 6.67
C GLN A 104 9.05 -0.04 6.17
N ALA A 105 9.69 0.72 7.05
CA ALA A 105 10.52 1.86 6.69
C ALA A 105 11.98 1.52 7.00
N LEU A 106 12.83 1.69 6.01
CA LEU A 106 14.26 1.45 6.09
C LEU A 106 15.04 2.73 5.80
N ASP A 107 16.19 2.91 6.42
CA ASP A 107 17.17 3.87 5.94
C ASP A 107 17.66 3.42 4.56
N ALA A 108 17.45 4.23 3.54
CA ALA A 108 17.75 3.85 2.16
C ALA A 108 19.26 3.71 1.89
N ALA A 109 20.12 4.33 2.71
CA ALA A 109 21.57 4.25 2.55
C ALA A 109 22.18 3.02 3.24
N THR A 110 21.65 2.63 4.40
CA THR A 110 22.22 1.56 5.22
C THR A 110 21.41 0.27 5.23
N GLY A 111 20.11 0.34 4.88
CA GLY A 111 19.16 -0.77 5.00
C GLY A 111 18.67 -1.02 6.43
N ASP A 112 19.00 -0.15 7.39
CA ASP A 112 18.55 -0.30 8.78
C ASP A 112 17.04 -0.09 8.90
N LEU A 113 16.38 -0.96 9.68
CA LEU A 113 14.95 -0.85 9.95
C LEU A 113 14.69 0.34 10.87
N ILE A 114 13.84 1.28 10.41
CA ILE A 114 13.39 2.42 11.20
C ILE A 114 12.12 2.05 11.97
N TRP A 115 11.11 1.52 11.26
CA TRP A 115 9.89 1.02 11.86
C TRP A 115 9.22 -0.05 10.99
N GLU A 116 8.34 -0.82 11.63
CA GLU A 116 7.54 -1.87 10.97
C GLU A 116 6.09 -1.79 11.46
N TYR A 117 5.16 -1.86 10.52
CA TYR A 117 3.73 -2.04 10.78
C TYR A 117 3.31 -3.45 10.39
N ARG A 118 2.51 -4.10 11.25
CA ARG A 118 1.86 -5.39 10.98
C ARG A 118 0.37 -5.29 11.22
N PRO A 119 -0.49 -5.64 10.24
CA PRO A 119 -1.93 -5.65 10.44
C PRO A 119 -2.33 -6.50 11.65
N GLY A 120 -3.27 -6.00 12.45
CA GLY A 120 -3.80 -6.72 13.62
C GLY A 120 -2.88 -6.79 14.84
N ALA A 121 -1.68 -6.20 14.80
CA ALA A 121 -0.87 -6.02 16.00
C ALA A 121 -1.46 -4.94 16.91
N THR A 122 -1.65 -5.23 18.20
CA THR A 122 -2.13 -4.28 19.21
C THR A 122 -1.14 -4.24 20.39
N PRO A 123 -0.68 -3.11 20.85
CA PRO A 123 -0.29 -1.87 20.19
C PRO A 123 0.98 -2.04 19.33
N PRO A 124 1.46 -1.02 18.59
CA PRO A 124 2.71 -1.17 17.85
C PRO A 124 3.83 -1.55 18.84
N PRO A 125 4.67 -2.55 18.51
CA PRO A 125 5.86 -2.78 19.30
C PRO A 125 6.68 -1.49 19.36
N ALA A 126 7.27 -1.23 20.52
CA ALA A 126 8.31 -0.22 20.60
C ALA A 126 9.32 -0.44 19.47
N PRO A 127 9.88 0.65 18.88
CA PRO A 127 10.79 0.52 17.75
C PRO A 127 11.81 -0.56 18.05
N ALA A 128 11.86 -1.58 17.20
CA ALA A 128 12.88 -2.62 17.34
C ALA A 128 14.24 -1.92 17.29
N ALA A 129 15.06 -2.14 18.29
CA ALA A 129 16.42 -1.61 18.28
C ALA A 129 17.07 -2.01 16.95
N ALA A 130 17.66 -1.03 16.27
CA ALA A 130 18.32 -1.21 14.99
C ALA A 130 19.18 -2.49 15.04
N ARG A 131 18.89 -3.45 14.16
CA ARG A 131 19.72 -4.65 14.04
C ARG A 131 21.00 -4.25 13.32
N PRO A 132 22.17 -4.62 13.84
CA PRO A 132 23.40 -4.44 13.10
C PRO A 132 23.30 -5.20 11.77
N SER A 133 23.61 -4.55 10.68
CA SER A 133 23.77 -5.18 9.38
C SER A 133 24.86 -6.29 9.50
N GLY A 134 24.49 -7.55 9.35
CA GLY A 134 25.45 -8.66 9.32
C GLY A 134 25.43 -9.63 10.50
N GLY A 135 24.43 -9.62 11.37
CA GLY A 135 24.28 -10.55 12.49
C GLY A 135 23.34 -11.72 12.19
N GLU A 136 23.74 -12.89 12.64
CA GLU A 136 23.00 -14.15 12.63
C GLU A 136 21.56 -13.95 13.16
N GLN A 137 20.60 -14.49 12.43
CA GLN A 137 19.17 -14.36 12.67
C GLN A 137 18.77 -15.06 13.97
N THR A 138 18.71 -14.32 15.09
CA THR A 138 18.20 -14.86 16.36
C THR A 138 16.69 -14.74 16.39
N ASP A 139 16.02 -15.81 16.82
CA ASP A 139 14.57 -15.91 16.96
C ASP A 139 13.98 -14.74 17.76
N ILE A 140 13.29 -13.84 17.08
CA ILE A 140 12.43 -12.87 17.74
C ILE A 140 11.07 -13.52 17.94
N PRO A 141 10.45 -13.44 19.13
CA PRO A 141 9.10 -13.90 19.33
C PRO A 141 8.17 -13.21 18.33
N ARG A 142 7.59 -13.99 17.42
CA ARG A 142 6.56 -13.49 16.49
C ARG A 142 5.34 -13.10 17.33
N LEU A 143 5.16 -11.80 17.56
CA LEU A 143 3.95 -11.27 18.17
C LEU A 143 2.78 -11.60 17.25
N SER A 144 1.84 -12.33 17.79
CA SER A 144 0.59 -12.87 17.25
C SER A 144 0.16 -12.27 15.91
N GLN A 145 0.36 -13.06 14.85
CA GLN A 145 -0.33 -12.88 13.59
C GLN A 145 -1.85 -12.92 13.86
N ARG A 146 -2.58 -11.96 13.33
CA ARG A 146 -4.02 -12.13 13.14
C ARG A 146 -4.22 -13.48 12.46
N PRO A 147 -5.04 -14.41 13.00
CA PRO A 147 -5.28 -15.67 12.30
C PRO A 147 -5.75 -15.30 10.89
N ALA A 148 -5.14 -15.88 9.87
CA ALA A 148 -5.63 -15.78 8.51
C ALA A 148 -7.04 -16.37 8.54
N THR A 149 -8.05 -15.50 8.62
CA THR A 149 -9.45 -15.92 8.62
C THR A 149 -9.73 -16.51 7.24
N GLY A 150 -9.93 -17.80 7.21
CA GLY A 150 -10.08 -18.73 6.13
C GLY A 150 -10.79 -18.25 4.86
N GLY A 151 -10.04 -17.58 4.01
CA GLY A 151 -10.20 -17.64 2.57
C GLY A 151 -9.10 -18.55 2.10
N GLY A 152 -9.41 -19.60 1.35
CA GLY A 152 -8.43 -20.61 0.96
C GLY A 152 -7.11 -19.97 0.56
N ASP A 153 -6.03 -20.48 1.13
CA ASP A 153 -4.67 -20.04 0.90
C ASP A 153 -4.37 -20.04 -0.62
N THR A 154 -4.62 -18.92 -1.26
CA THR A 154 -4.26 -18.71 -2.65
C THR A 154 -2.80 -18.30 -2.79
N GLY A 155 -2.04 -18.30 -1.70
CA GLY A 155 -0.61 -17.98 -1.68
C GLY A 155 -0.29 -16.55 -2.14
N ARG A 156 -1.28 -15.66 -2.17
CA ARG A 156 -1.18 -14.40 -2.90
C ARG A 156 -0.96 -13.18 -2.05
N GLY A 157 -0.56 -13.24 -0.84
CA GLY A 157 -0.33 -12.02 -0.02
C GLY A 157 0.41 -10.87 -0.72
N ILE A 158 0.23 -10.72 -2.05
CA ILE A 158 0.92 -9.77 -2.92
C ILE A 158 0.52 -8.36 -2.53
N GLN A 159 1.51 -7.52 -2.26
CA GLN A 159 1.38 -6.07 -2.16
C GLN A 159 2.34 -5.40 -3.13
N ARG A 160 1.84 -4.52 -4.01
CA ARG A 160 2.67 -3.96 -5.08
C ARG A 160 3.25 -2.60 -4.77
N ASN A 161 2.51 -1.75 -4.09
CA ASN A 161 2.92 -0.38 -3.86
C ASN A 161 2.28 0.20 -2.60
N LEU A 162 2.79 1.34 -2.22
CA LEU A 162 2.25 2.25 -1.21
C LEU A 162 1.98 3.60 -1.88
N ALA A 163 1.28 4.48 -1.17
CA ALA A 163 1.20 5.90 -1.50
C ALA A 163 1.65 6.75 -0.30
N ILE A 164 2.08 7.97 -0.57
CA ILE A 164 2.52 8.93 0.44
C ILE A 164 1.86 10.28 0.18
N PHE A 165 1.32 10.91 1.23
CA PHE A 165 0.77 12.26 1.17
C PHE A 165 0.64 12.86 2.56
N GLY A 166 0.88 14.17 2.69
CA GLY A 166 0.96 14.80 3.99
C GLY A 166 2.05 14.16 4.83
N ASP A 167 1.71 13.75 6.01
CA ASP A 167 2.57 13.04 6.96
C ASP A 167 2.28 11.52 7.02
N LYS A 168 1.60 10.97 6.00
CA LYS A 168 1.08 9.59 6.03
C LYS A 168 1.57 8.73 4.88
N ILE A 169 1.79 7.45 5.21
CA ILE A 169 1.92 6.34 4.26
C ILE A 169 0.57 5.62 4.21
N PHE A 170 0.11 5.35 3.01
CA PHE A 170 -1.12 4.60 2.77
C PHE A 170 -0.80 3.25 2.14
N GLY A 171 -1.42 2.22 2.65
CA GLY A 171 -1.33 0.86 2.15
C GLY A 171 -2.68 0.18 2.12
N THR A 172 -2.72 -0.98 1.50
CA THR A 172 -3.89 -1.85 1.46
C THR A 172 -3.53 -3.21 2.06
N THR A 173 -4.53 -3.98 2.43
CA THR A 173 -4.34 -5.32 3.00
C THR A 173 -5.15 -6.37 2.25
N ASN A 174 -4.76 -7.63 2.36
CA ASN A 174 -5.45 -8.73 1.67
C ASN A 174 -6.85 -9.03 2.22
N ASP A 175 -7.18 -8.55 3.41
CA ASP A 175 -8.51 -8.62 4.00
C ASP A 175 -9.38 -7.39 3.69
N ALA A 176 -9.06 -6.71 2.56
CA ALA A 176 -9.82 -5.60 1.99
C ALA A 176 -9.88 -4.34 2.86
N HIS A 177 -8.82 -4.03 3.60
CA HIS A 177 -8.68 -2.76 4.31
C HIS A 177 -7.78 -1.79 3.56
N ILE A 178 -7.99 -0.49 3.80
CA ILE A 178 -7.03 0.58 3.53
C ILE A 178 -6.55 1.10 4.87
N VAL A 179 -5.25 1.27 5.01
CA VAL A 179 -4.62 1.77 6.24
C VAL A 179 -3.82 3.02 5.96
N ALA A 180 -3.79 3.94 6.93
CA ALA A 180 -2.90 5.09 6.93
C ALA A 180 -2.00 5.03 8.17
N LEU A 181 -0.72 5.21 7.97
CA LEU A 181 0.30 5.20 9.00
C LEU A 181 1.00 6.56 9.05
N ASP A 182 1.36 7.01 10.23
CA ASP A 182 2.30 8.14 10.38
C ASP A 182 3.64 7.74 9.72
N ALA A 183 4.10 8.51 8.76
CA ALA A 183 5.27 8.17 7.94
C ALA A 183 6.58 8.09 8.74
N ARG A 184 6.68 8.79 9.88
CA ARG A 184 7.88 8.82 10.72
C ARG A 184 7.97 7.64 11.68
N THR A 185 6.81 7.15 12.12
CA THR A 185 6.73 6.23 13.27
C THR A 185 6.07 4.90 12.96
N GLY A 186 5.40 4.77 11.80
CA GLY A 186 4.61 3.60 11.45
C GLY A 186 3.34 3.42 12.29
N ARG A 187 3.00 4.40 13.14
CA ARG A 187 1.79 4.32 13.98
C ARG A 187 0.55 4.44 13.12
N LEU A 188 -0.42 3.58 13.38
CA LEU A 188 -1.71 3.58 12.71
C LEU A 188 -2.46 4.90 12.98
N ALA A 189 -2.78 5.65 11.92
CA ALA A 189 -3.61 6.84 11.98
C ALA A 189 -5.08 6.48 11.81
N TRP A 190 -5.40 5.65 10.82
CA TRP A 190 -6.72 5.08 10.61
C TRP A 190 -6.64 3.77 9.82
N ASP A 191 -7.67 2.93 9.98
CA ASP A 191 -7.85 1.64 9.35
C ASP A 191 -9.33 1.50 8.94
N VAL A 192 -9.60 1.28 7.66
CA VAL A 192 -10.96 1.21 7.12
C VAL A 192 -11.16 -0.10 6.37
N LYS A 193 -12.10 -0.91 6.82
CA LYS A 193 -12.59 -2.08 6.09
C LYS A 193 -13.46 -1.59 4.92
N VAL A 194 -13.03 -1.88 3.69
CA VAL A 194 -13.71 -1.43 2.47
C VAL A 194 -14.71 -2.44 1.94
N ALA A 195 -14.40 -3.73 2.13
CA ALA A 195 -15.27 -4.82 1.68
C ALA A 195 -15.13 -6.04 2.60
N ASP A 196 -16.02 -7.04 2.42
CA ASP A 196 -15.97 -8.26 3.23
C ASP A 196 -15.07 -9.31 2.56
N GLU A 197 -13.95 -9.62 3.18
CA GLU A 197 -13.00 -10.63 2.74
C GLU A 197 -13.61 -12.03 2.65
N LYS A 198 -14.67 -12.31 3.43
CA LYS A 198 -15.39 -13.60 3.37
C LYS A 198 -16.11 -13.78 2.04
N LEU A 199 -16.44 -12.69 1.36
CA LEU A 199 -16.95 -12.70 0.01
C LEU A 199 -15.86 -12.81 -1.06
N GLY A 200 -14.58 -12.90 -0.64
CA GLY A 200 -13.42 -13.05 -1.50
C GLY A 200 -12.85 -11.73 -2.02
N TYR A 201 -13.27 -10.58 -1.47
CA TYR A 201 -12.64 -9.30 -1.76
C TYR A 201 -11.26 -9.22 -1.12
N GLU A 202 -10.31 -8.70 -1.88
CA GLU A 202 -8.93 -8.49 -1.43
C GLU A 202 -8.30 -7.31 -2.17
N TYR A 203 -7.24 -6.76 -1.63
CA TYR A 203 -6.34 -5.89 -2.35
C TYR A 203 -5.04 -6.62 -2.69
N THR A 204 -4.54 -6.42 -3.90
CA THR A 204 -3.25 -6.93 -4.37
C THR A 204 -2.32 -5.82 -4.84
N SER A 205 -2.78 -4.59 -4.83
CA SER A 205 -1.98 -3.38 -5.04
C SER A 205 -2.40 -2.32 -4.03
N GLY A 206 -1.46 -1.43 -3.71
CA GLY A 206 -1.73 -0.27 -2.89
C GLY A 206 -2.44 0.84 -3.67
N PRO A 207 -2.81 1.91 -2.97
CA PRO A 207 -3.52 3.05 -3.54
C PRO A 207 -2.59 4.00 -4.30
N ILE A 208 -3.21 4.98 -4.97
CA ILE A 208 -2.60 6.27 -5.32
C ILE A 208 -3.26 7.37 -4.49
N VAL A 209 -2.58 8.52 -4.36
CA VAL A 209 -3.20 9.71 -3.76
C VAL A 209 -3.36 10.80 -4.80
N VAL A 210 -4.56 11.35 -4.88
CA VAL A 210 -4.93 12.40 -5.82
C VAL A 210 -5.76 13.45 -5.08
N ARG A 211 -5.25 14.68 -5.00
CA ARG A 211 -5.96 15.82 -4.40
C ARG A 211 -6.52 15.50 -3.00
N GLY A 212 -5.67 14.91 -2.16
CA GLY A 212 -6.04 14.52 -0.80
C GLY A 212 -7.03 13.35 -0.72
N LYS A 213 -7.20 12.57 -1.79
CA LYS A 213 -8.01 11.35 -1.83
C LYS A 213 -7.14 10.14 -2.06
N VAL A 214 -7.32 9.12 -1.26
CA VAL A 214 -6.70 7.80 -1.39
C VAL A 214 -7.60 6.96 -2.29
N ILE A 215 -7.13 6.61 -3.48
CA ILE A 215 -7.90 5.88 -4.49
C ILE A 215 -7.32 4.48 -4.64
N ALA A 216 -8.16 3.46 -4.52
CA ALA A 216 -7.74 2.06 -4.59
C ALA A 216 -8.71 1.21 -5.42
N GLY A 217 -8.17 0.25 -6.14
CA GLY A 217 -8.92 -0.69 -6.96
C GLY A 217 -9.06 -2.06 -6.28
N MET A 218 -10.29 -2.57 -6.21
CA MET A 218 -10.62 -3.85 -5.58
C MET A 218 -10.33 -5.03 -6.50
N THR A 219 -10.00 -6.17 -5.90
CA THR A 219 -9.83 -7.46 -6.56
C THR A 219 -10.68 -8.55 -5.89
N GLY A 220 -10.61 -9.77 -6.38
CA GLY A 220 -11.45 -10.87 -5.88
C GLY A 220 -12.81 -10.96 -6.58
N CYS A 221 -12.93 -10.49 -7.80
CA CYS A 221 -14.15 -10.29 -8.56
C CYS A 221 -14.58 -11.51 -9.39
N SER A 222 -14.07 -12.68 -9.04
CA SER A 222 -14.33 -13.93 -9.77
C SER A 222 -15.58 -14.67 -9.33
N ARG A 223 -16.21 -14.24 -8.24
CA ARG A 223 -17.34 -14.93 -7.64
C ARG A 223 -18.63 -14.19 -7.93
N TYR A 224 -19.69 -14.94 -8.02
CA TYR A 224 -21.04 -14.41 -8.16
C TYR A 224 -21.44 -13.60 -6.91
N LYS A 225 -21.71 -12.31 -7.11
CA LYS A 225 -22.11 -11.36 -6.07
C LYS A 225 -22.91 -10.24 -6.72
N GLU A 226 -23.80 -9.64 -5.94
CA GLU A 226 -24.56 -8.47 -6.38
C GLU A 226 -23.65 -7.22 -6.52
N ASP A 227 -22.66 -7.12 -5.66
CA ASP A 227 -21.67 -6.03 -5.73
C ASP A 227 -20.34 -6.60 -6.26
N VAL A 228 -20.04 -6.28 -7.50
CA VAL A 228 -18.86 -6.81 -8.19
C VAL A 228 -17.60 -6.02 -7.79
N CYS A 229 -16.63 -5.88 -8.66
CA CYS A 229 -15.47 -5.07 -8.38
C CYS A 229 -15.74 -3.58 -8.58
N PHE A 230 -14.94 -2.80 -7.88
CA PHE A 230 -15.06 -1.35 -7.86
C PHE A 230 -13.70 -0.68 -7.63
N ILE A 231 -13.66 0.60 -7.93
CA ILE A 231 -12.63 1.53 -7.50
C ILE A 231 -13.29 2.46 -6.49
N SER A 232 -12.61 2.74 -5.39
CA SER A 232 -13.12 3.64 -4.34
C SER A 232 -12.14 4.74 -4.01
N GLY A 233 -12.66 5.93 -3.69
CA GLY A 233 -11.93 7.08 -3.23
C GLY A 233 -12.25 7.40 -1.78
N HIS A 234 -11.22 7.65 -0.98
CA HIS A 234 -11.31 7.89 0.46
C HIS A 234 -10.60 9.18 0.83
N ASP A 235 -11.11 9.91 1.80
CA ASP A 235 -10.46 11.09 2.35
C ASP A 235 -9.13 10.71 3.03
N ALA A 236 -8.03 11.31 2.62
CA ALA A 236 -6.71 10.96 3.10
C ALA A 236 -6.48 11.26 4.60
N ALA A 237 -7.22 12.21 5.16
CA ALA A 237 -7.08 12.55 6.58
C ALA A 237 -7.82 11.58 7.49
N THR A 238 -8.99 11.09 7.06
CA THR A 238 -9.94 10.36 7.90
C THR A 238 -10.21 8.91 7.48
N GLY A 239 -9.89 8.55 6.24
CA GLY A 239 -10.23 7.25 5.65
C GLY A 239 -11.69 7.12 5.20
N LYS A 240 -12.53 8.17 5.43
CA LYS A 240 -13.95 8.13 5.04
C LYS A 240 -14.09 7.89 3.54
N GLU A 241 -14.87 6.89 3.15
CA GLU A 241 -15.23 6.69 1.74
C GLU A 241 -16.03 7.88 1.22
N LEU A 242 -15.56 8.46 0.13
CA LEU A 242 -16.17 9.61 -0.53
C LEU A 242 -17.01 9.16 -1.72
N TRP A 243 -16.54 8.16 -2.45
CA TRP A 243 -17.22 7.61 -3.61
C TRP A 243 -16.74 6.17 -3.91
N ARG A 244 -17.57 5.48 -4.69
CA ARG A 244 -17.29 4.13 -5.20
C ARG A 244 -17.87 4.00 -6.60
N THR A 245 -17.07 3.49 -7.54
CA THR A 245 -17.45 3.27 -8.94
C THR A 245 -17.30 1.81 -9.29
N SER A 246 -18.38 1.17 -9.77
CA SER A 246 -18.33 -0.21 -10.24
C SER A 246 -17.43 -0.33 -11.48
N THR A 247 -16.63 -1.39 -11.53
CA THR A 247 -15.83 -1.73 -12.72
C THR A 247 -16.58 -2.68 -13.66
N VAL A 248 -17.83 -2.98 -13.36
CA VAL A 248 -18.74 -3.75 -14.19
C VAL A 248 -19.99 -2.92 -14.43
N ALA A 249 -20.36 -2.69 -15.70
CA ALA A 249 -21.54 -1.93 -16.03
C ALA A 249 -22.83 -2.62 -15.50
N ARG A 250 -23.61 -1.88 -14.72
CA ARG A 250 -24.88 -2.34 -14.19
C ARG A 250 -25.97 -2.27 -15.26
N PRO A 251 -27.08 -3.01 -15.12
CA PRO A 251 -28.11 -3.07 -16.16
C PRO A 251 -28.67 -1.71 -16.58
N ASP A 252 -28.77 -0.77 -15.66
CA ASP A 252 -29.34 0.56 -15.81
C ASP A 252 -28.28 1.67 -16.03
N GLU A 253 -27.00 1.30 -16.13
CA GLU A 253 -25.89 2.22 -16.36
C GLU A 253 -25.45 2.21 -17.84
N PRO A 254 -24.76 3.28 -18.31
CA PRO A 254 -24.13 3.27 -19.61
C PRO A 254 -23.25 2.04 -19.82
N GLY A 255 -23.50 1.31 -20.93
CA GLY A 255 -22.80 0.05 -21.22
C GLY A 255 -23.38 -1.19 -20.54
N GLY A 256 -24.45 -1.06 -19.77
CA GLY A 256 -25.12 -2.19 -19.14
C GLY A 256 -25.67 -3.22 -20.12
N ASP A 257 -26.12 -2.76 -21.28
CA ASP A 257 -26.58 -3.56 -22.41
C ASP A 257 -25.46 -4.43 -23.04
N SER A 258 -24.21 -4.04 -22.86
CA SER A 258 -23.05 -4.81 -23.32
C SER A 258 -22.89 -6.18 -22.68
N TRP A 259 -23.64 -6.45 -21.60
CA TRP A 259 -23.73 -7.74 -20.93
C TRP A 259 -24.94 -8.56 -21.35
N GLY A 260 -25.75 -8.07 -22.32
CA GLY A 260 -27.00 -8.71 -22.74
C GLY A 260 -27.95 -8.91 -21.54
N GLU A 261 -28.70 -9.99 -21.56
CA GLU A 261 -29.67 -10.33 -20.51
C GLU A 261 -29.04 -10.94 -19.24
N LEU A 262 -27.68 -10.93 -19.13
CA LEU A 262 -27.01 -11.54 -17.99
C LEU A 262 -27.32 -10.77 -16.70
N PRO A 263 -27.95 -11.42 -15.69
CA PRO A 263 -28.22 -10.78 -14.40
C PRO A 263 -26.94 -10.26 -13.74
N LEU A 264 -27.04 -9.18 -12.95
CA LEU A 264 -25.90 -8.50 -12.33
C LEU A 264 -25.02 -9.47 -11.51
N MET A 265 -25.63 -10.37 -10.74
CA MET A 265 -24.90 -11.33 -9.92
C MET A 265 -23.98 -12.28 -10.72
N PHE A 266 -24.22 -12.44 -12.03
CA PHE A 266 -23.38 -13.26 -12.92
C PHE A 266 -22.38 -12.44 -13.74
N ARG A 267 -22.43 -11.10 -13.65
CA ARG A 267 -21.47 -10.23 -14.29
C ARG A 267 -20.22 -10.16 -13.40
N ALA A 268 -19.15 -10.86 -13.80
CA ALA A 268 -17.97 -11.01 -12.97
C ALA A 268 -16.67 -10.69 -13.72
N GLY A 269 -15.61 -10.48 -12.98
CA GLY A 269 -14.31 -10.04 -13.49
C GLY A 269 -14.08 -8.56 -13.26
N SER A 270 -13.32 -7.92 -14.13
CA SER A 270 -12.98 -6.50 -14.08
C SER A 270 -12.20 -6.08 -12.82
N ASP A 271 -11.35 -6.99 -12.34
CA ASP A 271 -10.47 -6.71 -11.20
C ASP A 271 -9.59 -5.49 -11.51
N ALA A 272 -9.55 -4.53 -10.58
CA ALA A 272 -8.71 -3.33 -10.67
C ALA A 272 -7.38 -3.54 -9.91
N TRP A 273 -6.60 -4.53 -10.33
CA TRP A 273 -5.49 -5.13 -9.60
C TRP A 273 -4.13 -4.44 -9.75
N ILE A 274 -4.03 -3.44 -10.63
CA ILE A 274 -2.83 -2.59 -10.80
C ILE A 274 -3.17 -1.18 -10.34
N PRO A 275 -2.20 -0.40 -9.82
CA PRO A 275 -2.43 1.02 -9.50
C PRO A 275 -2.76 1.84 -10.75
N GLY A 276 -3.56 2.87 -10.56
CA GLY A 276 -3.85 3.86 -11.58
C GLY A 276 -2.73 4.86 -11.78
N SER A 277 -2.96 5.80 -12.70
CA SER A 277 -2.17 7.01 -12.90
C SER A 277 -3.09 8.22 -12.90
N TYR A 278 -2.52 9.41 -12.70
CA TYR A 278 -3.28 10.65 -12.64
C TYR A 278 -2.74 11.67 -13.63
N ASP A 279 -3.64 12.30 -14.35
CA ASP A 279 -3.38 13.48 -15.17
C ASP A 279 -3.90 14.73 -14.45
N PRO A 280 -3.02 15.53 -13.88
CA PRO A 280 -3.44 16.72 -13.14
C PRO A 280 -3.96 17.86 -14.04
N ASP A 281 -3.64 17.87 -15.34
CA ASP A 281 -4.09 18.89 -16.27
C ASP A 281 -5.52 18.61 -16.74
N ALA A 282 -5.87 17.33 -16.95
CA ALA A 282 -7.22 16.90 -17.25
C ALA A 282 -8.09 16.67 -16.00
N ASN A 283 -7.50 16.59 -14.80
CA ASN A 283 -8.12 16.12 -13.56
C ASN A 283 -8.75 14.73 -13.72
N LEU A 284 -8.03 13.79 -14.33
CA LEU A 284 -8.50 12.44 -14.58
C LEU A 284 -7.55 11.40 -14.00
N VAL A 285 -8.15 10.42 -13.32
CA VAL A 285 -7.47 9.19 -12.92
C VAL A 285 -7.73 8.12 -13.97
N TYR A 286 -6.66 7.51 -14.48
CA TYR A 286 -6.76 6.39 -15.41
C TYR A 286 -6.51 5.09 -14.69
N TRP A 287 -7.43 4.14 -14.83
CA TRP A 287 -7.36 2.86 -14.15
C TRP A 287 -7.68 1.71 -15.12
N GLY A 288 -6.76 0.74 -15.22
CA GLY A 288 -6.96 -0.46 -16.02
C GLY A 288 -7.81 -1.50 -15.30
N THR A 289 -8.73 -2.12 -16.00
CA THR A 289 -9.56 -3.22 -15.51
C THR A 289 -9.22 -4.53 -16.20
N ALA A 290 -9.31 -5.63 -15.46
CA ALA A 290 -9.03 -6.96 -15.97
C ALA A 290 -10.20 -7.53 -16.80
N GLN A 291 -9.99 -8.73 -17.32
CA GLN A 291 -10.94 -9.43 -18.19
C GLN A 291 -12.23 -9.82 -17.47
N ALA A 292 -13.29 -10.01 -18.28
CA ALA A 292 -14.54 -10.62 -17.84
C ALA A 292 -14.32 -12.09 -17.41
N LYS A 293 -15.10 -12.52 -16.44
CA LYS A 293 -15.08 -13.91 -15.95
C LYS A 293 -16.47 -14.53 -16.02
N PRO A 294 -16.59 -15.83 -16.38
CA PRO A 294 -15.54 -16.70 -16.91
C PRO A 294 -14.89 -16.14 -18.17
N TRP A 295 -13.62 -16.48 -18.43
CA TRP A 295 -12.86 -15.93 -19.56
C TRP A 295 -13.43 -16.33 -20.92
N ALA A 296 -13.85 -17.59 -21.04
CA ALA A 296 -14.41 -18.10 -22.28
C ALA A 296 -15.83 -17.57 -22.51
N ARG A 297 -16.06 -16.90 -23.62
CA ARG A 297 -17.37 -16.31 -23.98
C ARG A 297 -18.49 -17.35 -23.96
N VAL A 298 -18.21 -18.55 -24.45
CA VAL A 298 -19.20 -19.66 -24.52
C VAL A 298 -19.75 -20.06 -23.15
N VAL A 299 -18.99 -19.87 -22.07
CA VAL A 299 -19.45 -20.21 -20.70
C VAL A 299 -19.83 -18.99 -19.87
N ARG A 300 -19.57 -17.78 -20.38
CA ARG A 300 -19.89 -16.54 -19.67
C ARG A 300 -21.38 -16.18 -19.72
N GLY A 301 -22.10 -16.64 -20.71
CA GLY A 301 -23.54 -16.38 -20.87
C GLY A 301 -23.87 -15.08 -21.60
N THR A 302 -22.86 -14.43 -22.20
CA THR A 302 -23.05 -13.26 -23.07
C THR A 302 -21.97 -13.19 -24.14
N ASP A 303 -22.37 -12.78 -25.34
CA ASP A 303 -21.49 -12.47 -26.46
C ASP A 303 -21.11 -10.98 -26.55
N GLY A 304 -21.71 -10.16 -25.70
CA GLY A 304 -21.50 -8.72 -25.66
C GLY A 304 -20.08 -8.32 -25.23
N ALA A 305 -19.79 -7.03 -25.31
CA ALA A 305 -18.49 -6.45 -24.97
C ALA A 305 -18.15 -6.56 -23.48
N ALA A 306 -19.16 -6.76 -22.62
CA ALA A 306 -19.03 -6.92 -21.17
C ALA A 306 -18.29 -5.74 -20.50
N LEU A 307 -18.79 -4.52 -20.71
CA LEU A 307 -18.19 -3.31 -20.14
C LEU A 307 -18.33 -3.30 -18.58
N TYR A 308 -17.36 -2.85 -17.82
CA TYR A 308 -16.12 -2.19 -18.22
C TYR A 308 -14.90 -3.12 -18.09
N THR A 309 -15.00 -4.35 -18.47
CA THR A 309 -13.88 -5.29 -18.46
C THR A 309 -12.89 -4.99 -19.61
N ASN A 310 -11.61 -5.34 -19.44
CA ASN A 310 -10.54 -5.07 -20.42
C ASN A 310 -10.49 -3.59 -20.87
N SER A 311 -10.77 -2.69 -19.99
CA SER A 311 -10.91 -1.26 -20.29
C SER A 311 -9.88 -0.43 -19.54
N THR A 312 -9.65 0.78 -20.04
CA THR A 312 -9.08 1.86 -19.24
C THR A 312 -10.20 2.81 -18.87
N LEU A 313 -10.46 2.94 -17.58
CA LEU A 313 -11.44 3.89 -17.07
C LEU A 313 -10.75 5.24 -16.83
N ALA A 314 -11.35 6.31 -17.31
CA ALA A 314 -10.97 7.66 -16.95
C ALA A 314 -12.00 8.19 -15.95
N LEU A 315 -11.55 8.44 -14.72
CA LEU A 315 -12.40 8.80 -13.59
C LEU A 315 -12.09 10.23 -13.15
N ASP A 316 -13.10 11.06 -13.02
CA ASP A 316 -12.98 12.31 -12.29
C ASP A 316 -12.82 11.98 -10.79
N PRO A 317 -11.69 12.33 -10.14
CA PRO A 317 -11.46 11.99 -8.75
C PRO A 317 -12.38 12.73 -7.77
N ASP A 318 -13.03 13.80 -8.20
CA ASP A 318 -13.94 14.59 -7.37
C ASP A 318 -15.40 14.11 -7.48
N LEU A 319 -15.79 13.64 -8.66
CA LEU A 319 -17.17 13.30 -9.00
C LEU A 319 -17.42 11.79 -9.13
N SER A 320 -16.38 10.98 -9.20
CA SER A 320 -16.44 9.54 -9.51
C SER A 320 -17.13 9.20 -10.84
N LEU A 321 -17.19 10.14 -11.75
CA LEU A 321 -17.80 9.92 -13.07
C LEU A 321 -16.80 9.22 -13.98
N ILE A 322 -17.28 8.21 -14.69
CA ILE A 322 -16.52 7.50 -15.73
C ILE A 322 -16.66 8.32 -17.03
N HIS A 323 -15.54 8.77 -17.55
CA HIS A 323 -15.44 9.23 -18.93
C HIS A 323 -14.88 8.08 -19.76
N ILE A 324 -15.67 7.59 -20.70
CA ILE A 324 -15.27 6.49 -21.59
C ILE A 324 -14.77 7.08 -22.90
#